data_0fd883134f0713eb9b5e0a7c58c17c7d
#
_entry.id   0fd883134f0713eb9b5e0a7c58c17c7d
#
_cell.length_a   1.000
_cell.length_b   1.000
_cell.length_c   1.000
_cell.angle_alpha   90.00
_cell.angle_beta   90.00
_cell.angle_gamma   90.00
#
_symmetry.space_group_name_H-M   'P 1'
#
loop_
_entity.id
_entity.type
_entity.pdbx_description
1 polymer ?
#
loop_
_entity_poly.entity_id
_entity_poly.type
_entity_poly.pdbx_seq_one_letter_code
_entity_poly.pdbx_strand_id
1 'polypeptide(L)'
;MNILELSIRCLLRKRAKTILLLSVVFVTACFIYAGWACKSANVQTQTEGKQALGASFRMEENEADRRDRTAEAIKKLGGQNGSVDGSHIEQLESGDWMIWHDNSFETLQIEDIETLAGQEGIAEYNITTANIVVNPVNFVRIEDPDVDQHSDLLGVSLRGNMEMRLDFDVQNGNIEVNEGRLITAEDKDVCVISRELAELNGLTVGDKLEFNDRKERETSKVYSAEIVGIYDTIHKITPIMYGDSYRSENIIMTDLRFPEKPQGCEGDPLYQYATFWVENVDEYETVKERIRKADIDWKRYDFLDNTGMSDTMAANFGDLDEMSTIILILVAVSGAVIIFLVFLFWLKGRVHEIGIFLAIGKVKTAIIAQMILEGILIGCVSFMLATICAPALSKNVADYLVGYQVQQQEEQREAEEGMTGGAGVAEYETKVMGVKTEVTGKIVLLSACS
;
A
#
# COMPACT_ATOMS: atom_id res chain seq x y z
N MET A 1 1.10 40.82 50.04
CA MET A 1 1.92 40.33 48.95
C MET A 1 1.21 39.13 48.34
N ASN A 2 0.91 39.19 47.07
CA ASN A 2 0.13 38.15 46.39
C ASN A 2 0.96 36.85 46.36
N ILE A 3 0.33 35.67 46.56
CA ILE A 3 1.01 34.37 46.58
C ILE A 3 1.80 34.15 45.27
N LEU A 4 1.28 34.62 44.17
CA LEU A 4 1.88 34.52 42.84
C LEU A 4 3.20 35.33 42.74
N GLU A 5 3.22 36.58 43.25
CA GLU A 5 4.42 37.40 43.25
C GLU A 5 5.52 36.81 44.13
N LEU A 6 5.14 36.22 45.25
CA LEU A 6 6.05 35.53 46.16
C LEU A 6 6.67 34.29 45.50
N SER A 7 5.84 33.48 44.80
CA SER A 7 6.30 32.29 44.09
C SER A 7 7.28 32.61 42.98
N ILE A 8 7.01 33.64 42.15
CA ILE A 8 7.92 34.07 41.08
C ILE A 8 9.28 34.55 41.66
N ARG A 9 9.27 35.37 42.73
CA ARG A 9 10.50 35.82 43.37
C ARG A 9 11.31 34.67 43.97
N CYS A 10 10.64 33.65 44.54
CA CYS A 10 11.30 32.45 45.06
C CYS A 10 11.98 31.64 43.95
N LEU A 11 11.32 31.44 42.80
CA LEU A 11 11.86 30.72 41.63
C LEU A 11 13.09 31.44 41.08
N LEU A 12 13.03 32.76 40.91
CA LEU A 12 14.15 33.57 40.39
C LEU A 12 15.36 33.63 41.35
N ARG A 13 15.14 33.48 42.65
CA ARG A 13 16.23 33.51 43.67
C ARG A 13 17.02 32.19 43.69
N LYS A 14 16.40 31.05 43.30
CA LYS A 14 17.02 29.69 43.32
C LYS A 14 17.26 29.14 41.93
N ARG A 15 17.88 29.92 41.06
CA ARG A 15 18.05 29.67 39.63
C ARG A 15 18.50 28.25 39.31
N ALA A 16 19.54 27.72 39.97
CA ALA A 16 20.08 26.38 39.66
C ALA A 16 19.06 25.24 39.88
N LYS A 17 18.31 25.27 41.01
CA LYS A 17 17.31 24.26 41.32
C LYS A 17 16.06 24.36 40.41
N THR A 18 15.66 25.61 40.12
CA THR A 18 14.54 25.88 39.20
C THR A 18 14.86 25.44 37.76
N ILE A 19 16.09 25.73 37.29
CA ILE A 19 16.55 25.30 35.96
C ILE A 19 16.59 23.77 35.88
N LEU A 20 17.11 23.08 36.90
CA LEU A 20 17.15 21.61 36.90
C LEU A 20 15.75 21.00 36.84
N LEU A 21 14.81 21.49 37.65
CA LEU A 21 13.42 20.98 37.61
C LEU A 21 12.76 21.32 36.27
N LEU A 22 12.95 22.54 35.76
CA LEU A 22 12.44 22.95 34.45
C LEU A 22 13.00 22.07 33.33
N SER A 23 14.31 21.77 33.34
CA SER A 23 14.94 20.91 32.32
C SER A 23 14.37 19.49 32.34
N VAL A 24 14.16 18.88 33.52
CA VAL A 24 13.59 17.53 33.63
C VAL A 24 12.16 17.50 33.12
N VAL A 25 11.33 18.47 33.55
CA VAL A 25 9.93 18.54 33.06
C VAL A 25 9.88 18.82 31.55
N PHE A 26 10.76 19.70 31.06
CA PHE A 26 10.87 19.99 29.63
C PHE A 26 11.24 18.77 28.81
N VAL A 27 12.26 18.00 29.20
CA VAL A 27 12.69 16.78 28.47
C VAL A 27 11.58 15.75 28.50
N THR A 28 10.93 15.55 29.66
CA THR A 28 9.80 14.60 29.74
C THR A 28 8.63 15.04 28.84
N ALA A 29 8.30 16.31 28.81
CA ALA A 29 7.27 16.86 27.93
C ALA A 29 7.65 16.66 26.45
N CYS A 30 8.92 16.88 26.07
CA CYS A 30 9.38 16.64 24.70
C CYS A 30 9.21 15.17 24.28
N PHE A 31 9.52 14.22 25.15
CA PHE A 31 9.31 12.80 24.84
C PHE A 31 7.84 12.43 24.69
N ILE A 32 6.96 12.97 25.53
CA ILE A 32 5.51 12.77 25.41
C ILE A 32 4.99 13.34 24.09
N TYR A 33 5.43 14.54 23.72
CA TYR A 33 5.07 15.16 22.44
C TYR A 33 5.57 14.35 21.25
N ALA A 34 6.82 13.89 21.28
CA ALA A 34 7.39 13.09 20.21
C ALA A 34 6.62 11.76 20.03
N GLY A 35 6.30 11.08 21.13
CA GLY A 35 5.50 9.86 21.10
C GLY A 35 4.08 10.08 20.55
N TRP A 36 3.43 11.16 20.97
CA TRP A 36 2.10 11.53 20.47
C TRP A 36 2.12 11.91 18.99
N ALA A 37 3.13 12.66 18.54
CA ALA A 37 3.30 13.04 17.14
C ALA A 37 3.55 11.80 16.27
N CYS A 38 4.36 10.86 16.73
CA CYS A 38 4.61 9.59 16.05
C CYS A 38 3.32 8.78 15.91
N LYS A 39 2.53 8.65 16.98
CA LYS A 39 1.23 7.98 16.95
C LYS A 39 0.24 8.65 15.98
N SER A 40 0.15 9.99 16.03
CA SER A 40 -0.73 10.76 15.15
C SER A 40 -0.32 10.62 13.67
N ALA A 41 0.98 10.66 13.38
CA ALA A 41 1.51 10.46 12.04
C ALA A 41 1.21 9.06 11.53
N ASN A 42 1.34 8.03 12.39
CA ASN A 42 1.01 6.65 12.03
C ASN A 42 -0.47 6.48 11.65
N VAL A 43 -1.39 7.01 12.47
CA VAL A 43 -2.84 6.98 12.18
C VAL A 43 -3.17 7.75 10.91
N GLN A 44 -2.52 8.90 10.68
CA GLN A 44 -2.73 9.70 9.47
C GLN A 44 -2.20 8.97 8.23
N THR A 45 -1.03 8.37 8.30
CA THR A 45 -0.45 7.57 7.20
C THR A 45 -1.32 6.36 6.87
N GLN A 46 -1.88 5.66 7.88
CA GLN A 46 -2.86 4.60 7.65
C GLN A 46 -4.12 5.10 6.94
N THR A 47 -4.64 6.25 7.34
CA THR A 47 -5.86 6.83 6.74
C THR A 47 -5.59 7.32 5.32
N GLU A 48 -4.48 8.05 5.11
CA GLU A 48 -4.07 8.52 3.79
C GLU A 48 -3.68 7.35 2.87
N GLY A 49 -3.03 6.31 3.40
CA GLY A 49 -2.71 5.08 2.69
C GLY A 49 -3.98 4.34 2.24
N LYS A 50 -4.96 4.17 3.13
CA LYS A 50 -6.26 3.62 2.76
C LYS A 50 -7.00 4.46 1.72
N GLN A 51 -6.93 5.79 1.81
CA GLN A 51 -7.54 6.69 0.85
C GLN A 51 -6.81 6.73 -0.50
N ALA A 52 -5.47 6.63 -0.49
CA ALA A 52 -4.66 6.69 -1.70
C ALA A 52 -4.63 5.37 -2.47
N LEU A 53 -4.65 4.23 -1.75
CA LEU A 53 -4.79 2.91 -2.37
C LEU A 53 -6.24 2.64 -2.80
N GLY A 54 -7.20 3.45 -2.33
CA GLY A 54 -8.63 3.23 -2.49
C GLY A 54 -9.07 1.93 -1.84
N ALA A 55 -10.18 1.94 -1.15
CA ALA A 55 -10.80 0.67 -0.77
C ALA A 55 -11.37 0.06 -2.05
N SER A 56 -10.83 -1.06 -2.46
CA SER A 56 -11.26 -1.73 -3.68
C SER A 56 -11.49 -3.22 -3.45
N PHE A 57 -12.33 -3.80 -4.29
CA PHE A 57 -12.59 -5.23 -4.36
C PHE A 57 -12.09 -5.73 -5.69
N ARG A 58 -11.55 -6.94 -5.71
CA ARG A 58 -11.20 -7.64 -6.94
C ARG A 58 -12.07 -8.87 -7.12
N MET A 59 -12.72 -8.95 -8.27
CA MET A 59 -13.43 -10.11 -8.75
C MET A 59 -12.51 -10.88 -9.66
N GLU A 60 -12.42 -12.19 -9.46
CA GLU A 60 -11.67 -13.12 -10.30
C GLU A 60 -12.39 -14.46 -10.38
N GLU A 61 -11.97 -15.33 -11.28
CA GLU A 61 -12.56 -16.66 -11.40
C GLU A 61 -12.26 -17.51 -10.17
N ASN A 62 -13.27 -18.22 -9.65
CA ASN A 62 -13.09 -19.17 -8.55
C ASN A 62 -12.43 -20.45 -9.05
N GLU A 63 -11.21 -20.70 -8.58
CA GLU A 63 -10.40 -21.82 -9.03
C GLU A 63 -10.97 -23.19 -8.63
N ALA A 64 -11.69 -23.28 -7.53
CA ALA A 64 -12.35 -24.51 -7.10
C ALA A 64 -13.55 -24.83 -8.00
N ASP A 65 -14.39 -23.84 -8.31
CA ASP A 65 -15.49 -24.00 -9.26
C ASP A 65 -14.97 -24.32 -10.66
N ARG A 66 -13.91 -23.68 -11.12
CA ARG A 66 -13.25 -24.00 -12.40
C ARG A 66 -12.81 -25.44 -12.47
N ARG A 67 -12.21 -25.98 -11.42
CA ARG A 67 -11.82 -27.39 -11.32
C ARG A 67 -13.04 -28.33 -11.36
N ASP A 68 -14.10 -27.97 -10.64
CA ASP A 68 -15.33 -28.76 -10.62
C ASP A 68 -16.02 -28.78 -12.00
N ARG A 69 -16.11 -27.63 -12.68
CA ARG A 69 -16.63 -27.52 -14.06
C ARG A 69 -15.80 -28.35 -15.04
N THR A 70 -14.46 -28.31 -14.92
CA THR A 70 -13.55 -29.14 -15.70
C THR A 70 -13.81 -30.62 -15.45
N ALA A 71 -13.94 -31.03 -14.19
CA ALA A 71 -14.24 -32.44 -13.84
C ALA A 71 -15.61 -32.90 -14.37
N GLU A 72 -16.62 -32.02 -14.33
CA GLU A 72 -17.93 -32.32 -14.94
C GLU A 72 -17.85 -32.44 -16.45
N ALA A 73 -17.08 -31.59 -17.14
CA ALA A 73 -16.86 -31.67 -18.58
C ALA A 73 -16.20 -33.01 -18.97
N ILE A 74 -15.16 -33.41 -18.25
CA ILE A 74 -14.49 -34.71 -18.41
C ILE A 74 -15.51 -35.85 -18.26
N LYS A 75 -16.34 -35.77 -17.22
CA LYS A 75 -17.37 -36.80 -16.97
C LYS A 75 -18.43 -36.87 -18.07
N LYS A 76 -18.87 -35.70 -18.59
CA LYS A 76 -19.83 -35.65 -19.74
C LYS A 76 -19.27 -36.30 -20.99
N LEU A 77 -17.96 -36.13 -21.24
CA LEU A 77 -17.28 -36.74 -22.40
C LEU A 77 -16.99 -38.24 -22.23
N GLY A 78 -17.17 -38.77 -21.01
CA GLY A 78 -17.02 -40.22 -20.75
C GLY A 78 -15.64 -40.79 -21.06
N GLY A 79 -14.58 -39.96 -21.02
CA GLY A 79 -13.22 -40.38 -21.38
C GLY A 79 -12.98 -40.51 -22.88
N GLN A 80 -13.73 -39.79 -23.71
CA GLN A 80 -13.52 -39.68 -25.15
C GLN A 80 -13.00 -38.30 -25.52
N ASN A 81 -12.25 -38.22 -26.62
CA ASN A 81 -11.84 -36.94 -27.18
C ASN A 81 -13.07 -36.11 -27.56
N GLY A 82 -13.06 -34.84 -27.28
CA GLY A 82 -14.16 -33.95 -27.63
C GLY A 82 -14.14 -32.63 -26.88
N SER A 83 -15.20 -31.85 -27.08
CA SER A 83 -15.40 -30.55 -26.50
C SER A 83 -16.79 -30.46 -25.87
N VAL A 84 -16.89 -29.89 -24.68
CA VAL A 84 -18.15 -29.63 -23.97
C VAL A 84 -18.00 -28.43 -23.07
N ASP A 85 -18.96 -27.53 -23.12
CA ASP A 85 -19.04 -26.35 -22.24
C ASP A 85 -17.72 -25.53 -22.19
N GLY A 86 -17.05 -25.36 -23.35
CA GLY A 86 -15.78 -24.62 -23.44
C GLY A 86 -14.55 -25.40 -22.99
N SER A 87 -14.69 -26.65 -22.56
CA SER A 87 -13.57 -27.54 -22.21
C SER A 87 -13.28 -28.50 -23.36
N HIS A 88 -12.02 -28.66 -23.69
CA HIS A 88 -11.52 -29.55 -24.74
C HIS A 88 -10.64 -30.60 -24.12
N ILE A 89 -10.84 -31.84 -24.51
CA ILE A 89 -10.15 -33.02 -23.98
C ILE A 89 -9.65 -33.86 -25.13
N GLU A 90 -8.37 -34.14 -25.15
CA GLU A 90 -7.72 -34.97 -26.17
C GLU A 90 -6.74 -35.93 -25.51
N GLN A 91 -6.80 -37.19 -25.92
CA GLN A 91 -5.80 -38.17 -25.55
C GLN A 91 -4.61 -38.10 -26.51
N LEU A 92 -3.44 -37.84 -25.97
CA LEU A 92 -2.20 -37.78 -26.72
C LEU A 92 -1.74 -39.22 -27.13
N GLU A 93 -0.87 -39.31 -28.12
CA GLU A 93 -0.24 -40.57 -28.51
C GLU A 93 0.53 -41.27 -27.40
N SER A 94 1.02 -40.50 -26.40
CA SER A 94 1.64 -41.02 -25.19
C SER A 94 0.69 -41.76 -24.25
N GLY A 95 -0.62 -41.62 -24.46
CA GLY A 95 -1.69 -42.10 -23.59
C GLY A 95 -2.12 -41.11 -22.52
N ASP A 96 -1.42 -39.98 -22.39
CA ASP A 96 -1.78 -38.90 -21.47
C ASP A 96 -2.96 -38.10 -21.98
N TRP A 97 -3.65 -37.42 -21.08
CA TRP A 97 -4.76 -36.54 -21.43
C TRP A 97 -4.30 -35.08 -21.44
N MET A 98 -4.54 -34.39 -22.55
CA MET A 98 -4.41 -32.94 -22.64
C MET A 98 -5.80 -32.32 -22.48
N ILE A 99 -5.90 -31.36 -21.56
CA ILE A 99 -7.13 -30.61 -21.29
C ILE A 99 -6.79 -29.15 -21.47
N TRP A 100 -7.60 -28.45 -22.25
CA TRP A 100 -7.51 -27.00 -22.38
C TRP A 100 -8.89 -26.39 -22.44
N HIS A 101 -8.99 -25.12 -22.21
CA HIS A 101 -10.24 -24.39 -22.19
C HIS A 101 -10.21 -23.26 -23.21
N ASP A 102 -11.36 -22.91 -23.75
CA ASP A 102 -11.52 -21.70 -24.54
C ASP A 102 -11.79 -20.52 -23.60
N ASN A 103 -11.69 -19.29 -24.13
CA ASN A 103 -11.80 -18.10 -23.34
C ASN A 103 -13.15 -17.98 -22.63
N SER A 104 -14.24 -18.44 -23.23
CA SER A 104 -15.58 -18.39 -22.65
C SER A 104 -15.71 -19.19 -21.36
N PHE A 105 -14.85 -20.17 -21.16
CA PHE A 105 -14.81 -20.99 -19.96
C PHE A 105 -14.16 -20.26 -18.77
N GLU A 106 -13.11 -19.50 -19.04
CA GLU A 106 -12.25 -18.88 -18.00
C GLU A 106 -12.48 -17.37 -17.86
N THR A 107 -13.24 -16.73 -18.73
CA THR A 107 -13.43 -15.28 -18.70
C THR A 107 -14.51 -14.84 -17.70
N LEU A 108 -14.31 -13.69 -17.07
CA LEU A 108 -15.37 -13.03 -16.31
C LEU A 108 -16.48 -12.56 -17.25
N GLN A 109 -17.73 -12.67 -16.81
CA GLN A 109 -18.88 -12.22 -17.61
C GLN A 109 -19.07 -10.73 -17.45
N ILE A 110 -19.18 -10.01 -18.56
CA ILE A 110 -19.33 -8.55 -18.55
C ILE A 110 -20.62 -8.11 -17.86
N GLU A 111 -21.69 -8.85 -18.00
CA GLU A 111 -22.98 -8.57 -17.39
C GLU A 111 -22.89 -8.62 -15.85
N ASP A 112 -22.13 -9.56 -15.31
CA ASP A 112 -21.90 -9.68 -13.87
C ASP A 112 -21.01 -8.54 -13.37
N ILE A 113 -19.98 -8.16 -14.14
CA ILE A 113 -19.12 -7.01 -13.83
C ILE A 113 -19.95 -5.72 -13.80
N GLU A 114 -20.77 -5.48 -14.82
CA GLU A 114 -21.63 -4.28 -14.90
C GLU A 114 -22.69 -4.26 -13.80
N THR A 115 -23.20 -5.42 -13.41
CA THR A 115 -24.13 -5.55 -12.26
C THR A 115 -23.47 -5.10 -10.97
N LEU A 116 -22.22 -5.47 -10.74
CA LEU A 116 -21.46 -5.03 -9.57
C LEU A 116 -21.06 -3.55 -9.66
N ALA A 117 -20.62 -3.10 -10.82
CA ALA A 117 -20.25 -1.70 -11.06
C ALA A 117 -21.42 -0.73 -10.85
N GLY A 118 -22.66 -1.18 -11.14
CA GLY A 118 -23.87 -0.40 -10.91
C GLY A 118 -24.35 -0.33 -9.46
N GLN A 119 -23.69 -0.99 -8.50
CA GLN A 119 -24.08 -0.92 -7.11
C GLN A 119 -23.77 0.43 -6.48
N GLU A 120 -24.68 0.91 -5.63
CA GLU A 120 -24.50 2.17 -4.89
C GLU A 120 -23.25 2.09 -3.99
N GLY A 121 -22.37 3.09 -4.09
CA GLY A 121 -21.12 3.18 -3.35
C GLY A 121 -19.89 2.70 -4.13
N ILE A 122 -20.06 2.21 -5.37
CA ILE A 122 -18.96 2.00 -6.32
C ILE A 122 -18.74 3.28 -7.11
N ALA A 123 -17.52 3.83 -7.02
CA ALA A 123 -17.14 5.06 -7.73
C ALA A 123 -16.72 4.77 -9.17
N GLU A 124 -15.89 3.75 -9.34
CA GLU A 124 -15.30 3.39 -10.63
C GLU A 124 -14.85 1.94 -10.61
N TYR A 125 -14.60 1.38 -11.78
CA TYR A 125 -14.09 0.03 -11.93
C TYR A 125 -13.11 -0.08 -13.10
N ASN A 126 -12.29 -1.11 -13.07
CA ASN A 126 -11.36 -1.46 -14.14
C ASN A 126 -11.43 -2.94 -14.45
N ILE A 127 -11.29 -3.27 -15.73
CA ILE A 127 -11.18 -4.67 -16.21
C ILE A 127 -9.79 -4.83 -16.80
N THR A 128 -9.13 -5.94 -16.46
CA THR A 128 -7.84 -6.32 -17.04
C THR A 128 -7.90 -7.74 -17.59
N THR A 129 -7.17 -7.97 -18.67
CA THR A 129 -7.04 -9.32 -19.24
C THR A 129 -5.93 -10.10 -18.54
N ALA A 130 -5.88 -11.41 -18.78
CA ALA A 130 -4.68 -12.19 -18.55
C ALA A 130 -3.52 -11.65 -19.41
N ASN A 131 -2.28 -12.00 -19.01
CA ASN A 131 -1.11 -11.76 -19.84
C ASN A 131 -1.13 -12.76 -21.02
N ILE A 132 -1.39 -12.26 -22.21
CA ILE A 132 -1.50 -13.04 -23.44
C ILE A 132 -0.21 -12.97 -24.23
N VAL A 133 0.47 -14.09 -24.39
CA VAL A 133 1.73 -14.13 -25.15
C VAL A 133 1.48 -14.21 -26.64
N VAL A 134 1.96 -13.22 -27.37
CA VAL A 134 1.84 -13.07 -28.83
C VAL A 134 3.21 -12.96 -29.48
N ASN A 135 3.27 -13.16 -30.80
CA ASN A 135 4.51 -13.00 -31.55
C ASN A 135 4.72 -11.52 -31.93
N PRO A 136 5.88 -10.91 -31.61
CA PRO A 136 6.28 -9.62 -32.14
C PRO A 136 6.69 -9.75 -33.59
N VAL A 137 6.21 -8.86 -34.49
CA VAL A 137 6.44 -8.94 -35.93
C VAL A 137 7.51 -7.95 -36.40
N ASN A 138 7.40 -6.67 -35.99
CA ASN A 138 8.27 -5.59 -36.47
C ASN A 138 9.26 -5.06 -35.42
N PHE A 139 9.38 -5.72 -34.30
CA PHE A 139 10.29 -5.36 -33.23
C PHE A 139 10.88 -6.60 -32.55
N VAL A 140 11.94 -6.41 -31.77
CA VAL A 140 12.62 -7.48 -31.03
C VAL A 140 12.31 -7.36 -29.55
N ARG A 141 11.98 -8.48 -28.90
CA ARG A 141 11.79 -8.55 -27.45
C ARG A 141 13.14 -8.50 -26.72
N ILE A 142 13.09 -8.17 -25.44
CA ILE A 142 14.25 -8.22 -24.57
C ILE A 142 14.49 -9.68 -24.15
N GLU A 143 15.72 -10.16 -24.26
CA GLU A 143 16.13 -11.50 -23.89
C GLU A 143 17.28 -11.46 -22.86
N ASP A 144 17.18 -12.35 -21.88
CA ASP A 144 18.21 -12.52 -20.86
C ASP A 144 18.61 -14.01 -20.78
N PRO A 145 19.80 -14.36 -21.25
CA PRO A 145 20.26 -15.74 -21.27
C PRO A 145 20.53 -16.34 -19.90
N ASP A 146 20.60 -15.52 -18.85
CA ASP A 146 20.85 -15.96 -17.47
C ASP A 146 19.57 -16.31 -16.72
N VAL A 147 18.39 -16.00 -17.30
CA VAL A 147 17.07 -16.34 -16.71
C VAL A 147 16.62 -17.72 -17.17
N ASP A 148 15.96 -18.47 -16.28
CA ASP A 148 15.35 -19.75 -16.61
C ASP A 148 14.27 -19.59 -17.68
N GLN A 149 14.42 -20.29 -18.79
CA GLN A 149 13.58 -20.19 -19.98
C GLN A 149 12.62 -21.40 -20.16
N HIS A 150 12.45 -22.26 -19.13
CA HIS A 150 11.71 -23.51 -19.29
C HIS A 150 10.22 -23.33 -19.65
N SER A 151 9.63 -22.19 -19.33
CA SER A 151 8.25 -21.85 -19.67
C SER A 151 8.15 -20.73 -20.72
N ASP A 152 9.27 -20.34 -21.35
CA ASP A 152 9.27 -19.27 -22.33
C ASP A 152 8.49 -19.66 -23.59
N LEU A 153 7.63 -18.78 -24.02
CA LEU A 153 6.79 -18.96 -25.21
C LEU A 153 7.32 -18.22 -26.46
N LEU A 154 8.53 -17.68 -26.38
CA LEU A 154 9.21 -16.96 -27.47
C LEU A 154 8.41 -15.76 -27.99
N GLY A 155 7.69 -15.07 -27.16
CA GLY A 155 6.84 -13.92 -27.50
C GLY A 155 6.96 -12.78 -26.50
N VAL A 156 6.04 -11.84 -26.58
CA VAL A 156 5.82 -10.75 -25.61
C VAL A 156 4.45 -10.88 -25.00
N SER A 157 4.27 -10.44 -23.77
CA SER A 157 2.97 -10.45 -23.06
C SER A 157 2.17 -9.20 -23.37
N LEU A 158 0.95 -9.35 -23.87
CA LEU A 158 -0.03 -8.27 -23.93
C LEU A 158 -0.93 -8.33 -22.70
N ARG A 159 -1.16 -7.20 -22.05
CA ARG A 159 -2.14 -7.02 -20.98
C ARG A 159 -3.14 -5.95 -21.36
N GLY A 160 -4.36 -6.38 -21.66
CA GLY A 160 -5.48 -5.47 -21.94
C GLY A 160 -5.95 -4.77 -20.67
N ASN A 161 -6.23 -3.48 -20.77
CA ASN A 161 -6.64 -2.65 -19.67
C ASN A 161 -7.76 -1.71 -20.10
N MET A 162 -8.86 -1.63 -19.33
CA MET A 162 -9.94 -0.72 -19.65
C MET A 162 -9.56 0.73 -19.34
N GLU A 163 -8.99 0.94 -18.15
CA GLU A 163 -8.59 2.25 -17.66
C GLU A 163 -7.22 2.12 -16.96
N MET A 164 -6.13 2.39 -17.68
CA MET A 164 -4.79 2.06 -17.21
C MET A 164 -4.40 2.81 -15.93
N ARG A 165 -4.97 4.00 -15.65
CA ARG A 165 -4.71 4.73 -14.39
C ARG A 165 -5.16 3.93 -13.16
N LEU A 166 -6.08 2.96 -13.35
CA LEU A 166 -6.60 2.06 -12.34
C LEU A 166 -5.94 0.67 -12.37
N ASP A 167 -4.96 0.47 -13.25
CA ASP A 167 -4.15 -0.75 -13.25
C ASP A 167 -3.37 -0.88 -11.95
N PHE A 168 -3.25 -2.11 -11.47
CA PHE A 168 -2.59 -2.44 -10.22
C PHE A 168 -1.13 -1.94 -10.19
N ASP A 169 -0.37 -2.15 -11.25
CA ASP A 169 1.04 -1.78 -11.32
C ASP A 169 1.23 -0.25 -11.40
N VAL A 170 0.28 0.47 -12.00
CA VAL A 170 0.27 1.94 -12.03
C VAL A 170 -0.10 2.49 -10.66
N GLN A 171 -1.13 1.96 -10.02
CA GLN A 171 -1.60 2.42 -8.70
C GLN A 171 -0.54 2.22 -7.61
N ASN A 172 0.20 1.11 -7.67
CA ASN A 172 1.27 0.82 -6.72
C ASN A 172 2.60 1.51 -7.06
N GLY A 173 2.69 2.18 -8.21
CA GLY A 173 3.91 2.83 -8.65
C GLY A 173 5.00 1.85 -9.07
N ASN A 174 4.65 0.63 -9.46
CA ASN A 174 5.59 -0.32 -10.06
C ASN A 174 6.04 0.18 -11.43
N ILE A 175 5.12 0.82 -12.16
CA ILE A 175 5.37 1.47 -13.44
C ILE A 175 4.89 2.92 -13.41
N GLU A 176 5.61 3.80 -14.10
CA GLU A 176 5.27 5.21 -14.25
C GLU A 176 5.39 5.62 -15.72
N VAL A 177 4.29 6.16 -16.30
CA VAL A 177 4.31 6.65 -17.69
C VAL A 177 4.83 8.07 -17.70
N ASN A 178 6.08 8.23 -18.18
CA ASN A 178 6.80 9.51 -18.23
C ASN A 178 6.78 10.17 -19.60
N GLU A 179 6.44 9.42 -20.65
CA GLU A 179 6.29 9.92 -22.02
C GLU A 179 4.93 9.50 -22.58
N GLY A 180 4.24 10.43 -23.23
CA GLY A 180 2.91 10.17 -23.78
C GLY A 180 1.81 10.21 -22.73
N ARG A 181 0.91 9.23 -22.75
CA ARG A 181 -0.25 9.14 -21.87
C ARG A 181 -0.65 7.70 -21.52
N LEU A 182 -1.43 7.55 -20.49
CA LEU A 182 -2.09 6.30 -20.13
C LEU A 182 -3.23 5.95 -21.11
N ILE A 183 -3.56 4.67 -21.16
CA ILE A 183 -4.70 4.14 -21.91
C ILE A 183 -6.00 4.45 -21.16
N THR A 184 -7.04 4.80 -21.91
CA THR A 184 -8.38 5.08 -21.40
C THR A 184 -9.41 4.12 -21.99
N ALA A 185 -10.60 4.06 -21.42
CA ALA A 185 -11.67 3.18 -21.88
C ALA A 185 -12.16 3.45 -23.32
N GLU A 186 -11.87 4.66 -23.87
CA GLU A 186 -12.26 5.03 -25.24
C GLU A 186 -11.23 4.63 -26.30
N ASP A 187 -10.04 4.22 -25.87
CA ASP A 187 -8.93 3.87 -26.76
C ASP A 187 -9.15 2.54 -27.49
N LYS A 188 -8.62 2.48 -28.72
CA LYS A 188 -8.64 1.26 -29.56
C LYS A 188 -7.34 1.15 -30.35
N ASP A 189 -6.81 -0.05 -30.41
CA ASP A 189 -5.60 -0.37 -31.14
C ASP A 189 -4.39 0.50 -30.68
N VAL A 190 -4.26 0.68 -29.36
CA VAL A 190 -3.17 1.42 -28.75
C VAL A 190 -2.40 0.55 -27.76
N CYS A 191 -1.15 0.96 -27.50
CA CYS A 191 -0.31 0.31 -26.50
C CYS A 191 0.58 1.29 -25.75
N VAL A 192 1.02 0.85 -24.57
CA VAL A 192 2.04 1.51 -23.75
C VAL A 192 3.13 0.47 -23.49
N ILE A 193 4.40 0.83 -23.74
CA ILE A 193 5.54 -0.09 -23.68
C ILE A 193 6.57 0.36 -22.65
N SER A 194 7.45 -0.55 -22.24
CA SER A 194 8.56 -0.22 -21.38
C SER A 194 9.59 0.64 -22.09
N ARG A 195 10.32 1.46 -21.33
CA ARG A 195 11.43 2.25 -21.86
C ARG A 195 12.53 1.37 -22.45
N GLU A 196 12.84 0.27 -21.78
CA GLU A 196 13.87 -0.65 -22.23
C GLU A 196 13.52 -1.27 -23.59
N LEU A 197 12.24 -1.63 -23.80
CA LEU A 197 11.77 -2.14 -25.08
C LEU A 197 11.81 -1.04 -26.18
N ALA A 198 11.43 0.19 -25.81
CA ALA A 198 11.47 1.35 -26.71
C ALA A 198 12.92 1.66 -27.15
N GLU A 199 13.87 1.70 -26.23
CA GLU A 199 15.28 1.95 -26.49
C GLU A 199 15.92 0.86 -27.36
N LEU A 200 15.64 -0.42 -27.03
CA LEU A 200 16.17 -1.55 -27.81
C LEU A 200 15.78 -1.48 -29.29
N ASN A 201 14.58 -1.00 -29.59
CA ASN A 201 14.02 -0.98 -30.93
C ASN A 201 14.02 0.41 -31.58
N GLY A 202 14.48 1.45 -30.88
CA GLY A 202 14.45 2.84 -31.36
C GLY A 202 13.05 3.39 -31.62
N LEU A 203 12.09 2.99 -30.76
CA LEU A 203 10.67 3.34 -30.86
C LEU A 203 10.35 4.60 -30.04
N THR A 204 9.34 5.33 -30.47
CA THR A 204 8.84 6.55 -29.83
C THR A 204 7.30 6.56 -29.80
N VAL A 205 6.72 7.44 -29.01
CA VAL A 205 5.27 7.66 -29.01
C VAL A 205 4.79 8.05 -30.41
N GLY A 206 3.76 7.39 -30.92
CA GLY A 206 3.21 7.53 -32.27
C GLY A 206 3.66 6.44 -33.24
N ASP A 207 4.71 5.68 -32.93
CA ASP A 207 5.11 4.50 -33.72
C ASP A 207 4.10 3.35 -33.54
N LYS A 208 4.16 2.37 -34.43
CA LYS A 208 3.24 1.21 -34.39
C LYS A 208 4.00 -0.07 -34.16
N LEU A 209 3.52 -0.86 -33.21
CA LEU A 209 3.94 -2.23 -32.99
C LEU A 209 3.01 -3.18 -33.73
N GLU A 210 3.57 -4.23 -34.28
CA GLU A 210 2.85 -5.26 -35.03
C GLU A 210 2.96 -6.61 -34.33
N PHE A 211 1.83 -7.29 -34.25
CA PHE A 211 1.68 -8.57 -33.55
C PHE A 211 0.88 -9.56 -34.38
N ASN A 212 1.17 -10.84 -34.21
CA ASN A 212 0.31 -11.90 -34.72
C ASN A 212 0.28 -13.12 -33.79
N ASP A 213 -0.44 -14.15 -34.17
CA ASP A 213 -0.56 -15.35 -33.36
C ASP A 213 0.78 -16.05 -33.16
N ARG A 214 1.06 -16.43 -31.94
CA ARG A 214 2.31 -17.08 -31.54
C ARG A 214 2.49 -18.46 -32.17
N LYS A 215 1.40 -19.22 -32.31
CA LYS A 215 1.43 -20.59 -32.86
C LYS A 215 1.50 -20.60 -34.39
N GLU A 216 0.87 -19.62 -35.04
CA GLU A 216 0.75 -19.52 -36.50
C GLU A 216 1.49 -18.27 -37.06
N ARG A 217 2.74 -18.09 -36.69
CA ARG A 217 3.54 -16.89 -36.98
C ARG A 217 3.62 -16.49 -38.44
N GLU A 218 3.64 -17.48 -39.34
CA GLU A 218 3.81 -17.25 -40.78
C GLU A 218 2.49 -17.01 -41.51
N THR A 219 1.37 -17.47 -40.96
CA THR A 219 0.07 -17.53 -41.68
C THR A 219 -1.00 -16.65 -41.05
N SER A 220 -0.87 -16.31 -39.75
CA SER A 220 -1.86 -15.51 -39.04
C SER A 220 -1.83 -14.05 -39.47
N LYS A 221 -2.97 -13.41 -39.34
CA LYS A 221 -3.13 -11.97 -39.62
C LYS A 221 -2.32 -11.12 -38.66
N VAL A 222 -1.66 -10.11 -39.19
CA VAL A 222 -0.92 -9.11 -38.42
C VAL A 222 -1.86 -7.99 -38.00
N TYR A 223 -1.79 -7.62 -36.72
CA TYR A 223 -2.51 -6.51 -36.12
C TYR A 223 -1.52 -5.49 -35.57
N SER A 224 -1.87 -4.23 -35.63
CA SER A 224 -0.98 -3.16 -35.16
C SER A 224 -1.63 -2.33 -34.06
N ALA A 225 -0.84 -1.93 -33.05
CA ALA A 225 -1.19 -0.99 -32.02
C ALA A 225 -0.27 0.22 -32.06
N GLU A 226 -0.82 1.42 -31.87
CA GLU A 226 -0.06 2.67 -31.80
C GLU A 226 0.49 2.88 -30.37
N ILE A 227 1.78 3.22 -30.24
CA ILE A 227 2.40 3.55 -28.98
C ILE A 227 1.87 4.91 -28.51
N VAL A 228 1.06 4.94 -27.45
CA VAL A 228 0.53 6.18 -26.87
C VAL A 228 1.27 6.61 -25.62
N GLY A 229 2.12 5.76 -25.06
CA GLY A 229 2.95 6.07 -23.91
C GLY A 229 4.12 5.11 -23.75
N ILE A 230 5.12 5.55 -22.99
CA ILE A 230 6.29 4.77 -22.59
C ILE A 230 6.40 4.85 -21.07
N TYR A 231 6.47 3.69 -20.42
CA TYR A 231 6.61 3.60 -18.98
C TYR A 231 8.02 3.24 -18.54
N ASP A 232 8.42 3.76 -17.39
CA ASP A 232 9.61 3.35 -16.66
C ASP A 232 9.21 2.29 -15.64
N THR A 233 9.97 1.20 -15.54
CA THR A 233 9.80 0.17 -14.52
C THR A 233 10.53 0.62 -13.26
N ILE A 234 9.78 1.06 -12.26
CA ILE A 234 10.32 1.47 -10.95
C ILE A 234 10.60 0.22 -10.12
N HIS A 235 9.59 -0.69 -10.08
CA HIS A 235 9.72 -2.00 -9.48
C HIS A 235 9.33 -3.06 -10.50
N LYS A 236 10.11 -4.14 -10.57
CA LYS A 236 9.82 -5.20 -11.55
C LYS A 236 8.46 -5.84 -11.28
N ILE A 237 7.67 -5.96 -12.34
CA ILE A 237 6.41 -6.69 -12.30
C ILE A 237 6.75 -8.17 -12.14
N THR A 238 6.15 -8.82 -11.15
CA THR A 238 6.41 -10.24 -10.92
C THR A 238 5.95 -11.08 -12.09
N PRO A 239 6.85 -11.89 -12.67
CA PRO A 239 6.48 -12.78 -13.76
C PRO A 239 5.56 -13.90 -13.25
N ILE A 240 4.52 -14.21 -14.01
CA ILE A 240 3.60 -15.33 -13.72
C ILE A 240 4.20 -16.70 -14.02
N MET A 241 5.21 -16.74 -14.88
CA MET A 241 5.95 -17.95 -15.27
C MET A 241 7.40 -17.60 -15.60
N TYR A 242 8.27 -18.63 -15.67
CA TYR A 242 9.67 -18.46 -16.05
C TYR A 242 9.83 -18.26 -17.55
N GLY A 243 10.62 -17.27 -17.93
CA GLY A 243 10.96 -16.98 -19.33
C GLY A 243 10.78 -15.52 -19.71
N ASP A 244 11.48 -15.11 -20.75
CA ASP A 244 11.51 -13.73 -21.24
C ASP A 244 10.15 -13.22 -21.71
N SER A 245 9.23 -14.11 -22.10
CA SER A 245 7.87 -13.73 -22.47
C SER A 245 7.11 -13.03 -21.33
N TYR A 246 7.48 -13.27 -20.08
CA TYR A 246 6.75 -12.82 -18.87
C TYR A 246 7.49 -11.78 -18.07
N ARG A 247 8.69 -11.36 -18.50
CA ARG A 247 9.45 -10.35 -17.80
C ARG A 247 8.82 -8.96 -17.91
N SER A 248 9.02 -8.12 -16.89
CA SER A 248 8.40 -6.79 -16.80
C SER A 248 8.55 -5.97 -18.07
N GLU A 249 9.77 -5.98 -18.63
CA GLU A 249 10.15 -5.15 -19.75
C GLU A 249 9.49 -5.59 -21.07
N ASN A 250 9.00 -6.84 -21.16
CA ASN A 250 8.27 -7.40 -22.31
C ASN A 250 6.75 -7.43 -22.09
N ILE A 251 6.25 -6.85 -21.01
CA ILE A 251 4.81 -6.65 -20.81
C ILE A 251 4.39 -5.37 -21.53
N ILE A 252 3.51 -5.52 -22.50
CA ILE A 252 2.96 -4.39 -23.27
C ILE A 252 1.52 -4.20 -22.82
N MET A 253 1.22 -3.04 -22.23
CA MET A 253 -0.13 -2.66 -21.88
C MET A 253 -0.89 -2.24 -23.14
N THR A 254 -2.12 -2.72 -23.32
CA THR A 254 -2.94 -2.40 -24.48
C THR A 254 -4.34 -1.96 -24.06
N ASP A 255 -5.13 -1.44 -25.00
CA ASP A 255 -6.57 -1.34 -24.74
C ASP A 255 -7.17 -2.73 -24.48
N LEU A 256 -8.29 -2.74 -23.76
CA LEU A 256 -8.86 -3.96 -23.18
C LEU A 256 -9.08 -5.09 -24.19
N ARG A 257 -9.47 -4.76 -25.42
CA ARG A 257 -9.88 -5.74 -26.44
C ARG A 257 -8.78 -6.08 -27.45
N PHE A 258 -7.67 -5.37 -27.45
CA PHE A 258 -6.59 -5.61 -28.42
C PHE A 258 -5.98 -7.01 -28.32
N PRO A 259 -5.73 -7.59 -27.13
CA PRO A 259 -5.11 -8.94 -27.04
C PRO A 259 -5.88 -10.05 -27.75
N GLU A 260 -7.19 -9.93 -27.87
CA GLU A 260 -8.05 -10.92 -28.57
C GLU A 260 -7.67 -11.06 -30.06
N LYS A 261 -7.24 -9.96 -30.68
CA LYS A 261 -6.96 -9.89 -32.12
C LYS A 261 -5.77 -10.76 -32.52
N PRO A 262 -4.55 -10.55 -31.99
CA PRO A 262 -3.41 -11.38 -32.35
C PRO A 262 -3.50 -12.81 -31.80
N GLN A 263 -4.34 -13.07 -30.80
CA GLN A 263 -4.61 -14.42 -30.31
C GLN A 263 -5.60 -15.20 -31.21
N GLY A 264 -6.27 -14.51 -32.13
CA GLY A 264 -7.22 -15.14 -33.04
C GLY A 264 -8.59 -15.44 -32.41
N CYS A 265 -8.93 -14.83 -31.32
CA CYS A 265 -10.20 -14.96 -30.61
C CYS A 265 -11.00 -13.63 -30.59
N GLU A 266 -10.92 -12.86 -31.67
CA GLU A 266 -11.62 -11.58 -31.80
C GLU A 266 -13.14 -11.75 -31.56
N GLY A 267 -13.63 -11.07 -30.52
CA GLY A 267 -15.02 -11.20 -30.08
C GLY A 267 -15.22 -12.06 -28.82
N ASP A 268 -14.20 -12.84 -28.42
CA ASP A 268 -14.22 -13.62 -27.20
C ASP A 268 -13.38 -12.88 -26.13
N PRO A 269 -14.01 -12.31 -25.07
CA PRO A 269 -13.30 -11.58 -24.04
C PRO A 269 -12.29 -12.44 -23.28
N LEU A 270 -11.23 -11.79 -22.79
CA LEU A 270 -10.15 -12.40 -22.01
C LEU A 270 -10.07 -11.78 -20.60
N TYR A 271 -11.20 -11.42 -20.01
CA TYR A 271 -11.26 -10.73 -18.73
C TYR A 271 -10.83 -11.64 -17.59
N GLN A 272 -9.72 -11.29 -16.94
CA GLN A 272 -9.19 -12.06 -15.81
C GLN A 272 -9.57 -11.44 -14.48
N TYR A 273 -9.48 -10.11 -14.37
CA TYR A 273 -9.77 -9.38 -13.16
C TYR A 273 -10.71 -8.22 -13.44
N ALA A 274 -11.65 -8.01 -12.53
CA ALA A 274 -12.42 -6.77 -12.45
C ALA A 274 -12.22 -6.18 -11.04
N THR A 275 -11.72 -4.96 -10.97
CA THR A 275 -11.46 -4.26 -9.71
C THR A 275 -12.44 -3.10 -9.57
N PHE A 276 -13.07 -2.98 -8.41
CA PHE A 276 -14.11 -1.98 -8.12
C PHE A 276 -13.66 -1.11 -6.97
N TRP A 277 -13.62 0.20 -7.15
CA TRP A 277 -13.26 1.17 -6.13
C TRP A 277 -14.50 1.74 -5.45
N VAL A 278 -14.45 1.81 -4.12
CA VAL A 278 -15.52 2.35 -3.30
C VAL A 278 -15.41 3.86 -3.21
N GLU A 279 -16.54 4.57 -3.36
CA GLU A 279 -16.59 6.03 -3.29
C GLU A 279 -16.15 6.58 -1.93
N ASN A 280 -16.55 5.90 -0.84
CA ASN A 280 -16.22 6.27 0.52
C ASN A 280 -15.63 5.09 1.28
N VAL A 281 -14.36 5.20 1.67
CA VAL A 281 -13.63 4.15 2.39
C VAL A 281 -14.31 3.77 3.72
N ASP A 282 -14.96 4.73 4.39
CA ASP A 282 -15.66 4.48 5.64
C ASP A 282 -16.92 3.60 5.46
N GLU A 283 -17.44 3.53 4.23
CA GLU A 283 -18.60 2.70 3.89
C GLU A 283 -18.22 1.34 3.29
N TYR A 284 -16.93 1.04 3.22
CA TYR A 284 -16.38 -0.16 2.58
C TYR A 284 -17.12 -1.45 2.97
N GLU A 285 -17.27 -1.72 4.26
CA GLU A 285 -17.95 -2.94 4.73
C GLU A 285 -19.43 -2.96 4.35
N THR A 286 -20.09 -1.79 4.34
CA THR A 286 -21.49 -1.69 3.93
C THR A 286 -21.66 -1.96 2.43
N VAL A 287 -20.76 -1.42 1.61
CA VAL A 287 -20.73 -1.66 0.16
C VAL A 287 -20.43 -3.13 -0.13
N LYS A 288 -19.46 -3.72 0.58
CA LYS A 288 -19.12 -5.15 0.47
C LYS A 288 -20.30 -6.06 0.75
N GLU A 289 -21.04 -5.80 1.83
CA GLU A 289 -22.26 -6.58 2.15
C GLU A 289 -23.35 -6.42 1.08
N ARG A 290 -23.43 -5.25 0.44
CA ARG A 290 -24.39 -4.98 -0.65
C ARG A 290 -24.00 -5.75 -1.90
N ILE A 291 -22.72 -5.69 -2.29
CA ILE A 291 -22.16 -6.41 -3.43
C ILE A 291 -22.40 -7.92 -3.29
N ARG A 292 -22.11 -8.50 -2.12
CA ARG A 292 -22.34 -9.93 -1.86
C ARG A 292 -23.78 -10.38 -1.99
N LYS A 293 -24.75 -9.46 -2.00
CA LYS A 293 -26.18 -9.73 -2.21
C LYS A 293 -26.62 -9.51 -3.65
N ALA A 294 -25.71 -9.09 -4.53
CA ALA A 294 -26.02 -8.93 -5.94
C ALA A 294 -26.41 -10.27 -6.58
N ASP A 295 -27.34 -10.20 -7.53
CA ASP A 295 -27.89 -11.38 -8.22
C ASP A 295 -26.95 -11.84 -9.34
N ILE A 296 -25.84 -12.46 -8.93
CA ILE A 296 -24.85 -13.08 -9.81
C ILE A 296 -24.51 -14.47 -9.30
N ASP A 297 -23.92 -15.31 -10.15
CA ASP A 297 -23.48 -16.65 -9.74
C ASP A 297 -22.16 -16.60 -8.95
N TRP A 298 -22.26 -16.36 -7.66
CA TRP A 298 -21.13 -16.28 -6.74
C TRP A 298 -20.29 -17.56 -6.62
N LYS A 299 -20.73 -18.69 -7.15
CA LYS A 299 -19.89 -19.89 -7.22
C LYS A 299 -18.76 -19.75 -8.21
N ARG A 300 -19.01 -18.99 -9.28
CA ARG A 300 -18.10 -18.81 -10.37
C ARG A 300 -16.94 -17.87 -10.03
N TYR A 301 -17.12 -17.01 -9.02
CA TYR A 301 -16.19 -15.92 -8.74
C TYR A 301 -15.69 -15.95 -7.32
N ASP A 302 -14.39 -15.64 -7.16
CA ASP A 302 -13.83 -15.18 -5.93
C ASP A 302 -13.93 -13.66 -5.87
N PHE A 303 -14.32 -13.16 -4.72
CA PHE A 303 -14.42 -11.73 -4.46
C PHE A 303 -13.46 -11.38 -3.33
N LEU A 304 -12.29 -10.90 -3.71
CA LEU A 304 -11.19 -10.63 -2.81
C LEU A 304 -11.22 -9.18 -2.39
N ASP A 305 -11.06 -8.98 -1.09
CA ASP A 305 -10.75 -7.65 -0.59
C ASP A 305 -9.35 -7.28 -1.11
N ASN A 306 -9.27 -6.22 -1.88
CA ASN A 306 -7.97 -5.68 -2.29
C ASN A 306 -7.30 -4.93 -1.12
N THR A 307 -7.75 -5.30 0.08
CA THR A 307 -7.20 -4.85 1.36
C THR A 307 -5.95 -5.62 1.75
N GLY A 308 -5.56 -6.66 1.01
CA GLY A 308 -4.37 -7.46 1.34
C GLY A 308 -3.14 -6.60 1.54
N MET A 309 -2.97 -5.55 0.73
CA MET A 309 -1.96 -4.53 0.94
C MET A 309 -2.33 -3.58 2.09
N SER A 310 -3.59 -3.20 2.21
CA SER A 310 -4.13 -2.43 3.33
C SER A 310 -4.08 -3.24 4.63
N ASP A 311 -4.31 -4.55 4.59
CA ASP A 311 -4.26 -5.43 5.77
C ASP A 311 -2.82 -5.76 6.15
N THR A 312 -1.91 -5.96 5.21
CA THR A 312 -0.46 -6.06 5.46
C THR A 312 0.08 -4.74 6.00
N MET A 313 -0.33 -3.61 5.41
CA MET A 313 -0.04 -2.29 5.97
C MET A 313 -0.70 -2.10 7.34
N ALA A 314 -1.99 -2.45 7.51
CA ALA A 314 -2.69 -2.32 8.78
C ALA A 314 -2.11 -3.25 9.85
N ALA A 315 -1.66 -4.45 9.52
CA ALA A 315 -0.96 -5.33 10.44
C ALA A 315 0.42 -4.75 10.82
N ASN A 316 1.22 -4.34 9.85
CA ASN A 316 2.52 -3.72 10.11
C ASN A 316 2.41 -2.40 10.87
N PHE A 317 1.43 -1.56 10.52
CA PHE A 317 1.17 -0.30 11.24
C PHE A 317 0.38 -0.51 12.53
N GLY A 318 -0.44 -1.56 12.64
CA GLY A 318 -1.15 -1.94 13.85
C GLY A 318 -0.18 -2.35 14.96
N ASP A 319 0.79 -3.18 14.65
CA ASP A 319 1.87 -3.55 15.57
C ASP A 319 2.69 -2.31 15.99
N LEU A 320 2.95 -1.39 15.06
CA LEU A 320 3.63 -0.11 15.36
C LEU A 320 2.78 0.82 16.24
N ASP A 321 1.45 0.87 16.07
CA ASP A 321 0.56 1.66 16.93
C ASP A 321 0.52 1.09 18.34
N GLU A 322 0.46 -0.23 18.50
CA GLU A 322 0.51 -0.90 19.79
C GLU A 322 1.86 -0.67 20.47
N MET A 323 2.99 -0.86 19.76
CA MET A 323 4.33 -0.58 20.27
C MET A 323 4.51 0.89 20.63
N SER A 324 4.05 1.82 19.79
CA SER A 324 4.10 3.26 20.04
C SER A 324 3.29 3.63 21.28
N THR A 325 2.13 3.01 21.49
CA THR A 325 1.29 3.22 22.66
C THR A 325 1.96 2.70 23.93
N ILE A 326 2.57 1.52 23.89
CA ILE A 326 3.33 0.94 25.02
C ILE A 326 4.51 1.85 25.38
N ILE A 327 5.27 2.30 24.39
CA ILE A 327 6.40 3.21 24.61
C ILE A 327 5.93 4.52 25.22
N LEU A 328 4.84 5.10 24.71
CA LEU A 328 4.28 6.34 25.21
C LEU A 328 3.84 6.21 26.68
N ILE A 329 3.18 5.12 27.05
CA ILE A 329 2.79 4.83 28.42
C ILE A 329 4.04 4.67 29.31
N LEU A 330 5.05 3.95 28.86
CA LEU A 330 6.29 3.72 29.60
C LEU A 330 7.05 5.03 29.83
N VAL A 331 7.11 5.90 28.81
CA VAL A 331 7.72 7.24 28.92
C VAL A 331 6.91 8.11 29.87
N ALA A 332 5.58 8.10 29.80
CA ALA A 332 4.73 8.89 30.68
C ALA A 332 4.88 8.46 32.15
N VAL A 333 4.84 7.15 32.42
CA VAL A 333 5.00 6.59 33.77
C VAL A 333 6.40 6.86 34.32
N SER A 334 7.46 6.58 33.56
CA SER A 334 8.84 6.85 34.00
C SER A 334 9.09 8.33 34.21
N GLY A 335 8.56 9.19 33.32
CA GLY A 335 8.62 10.64 33.44
C GLY A 335 7.92 11.15 34.71
N ALA A 336 6.71 10.63 35.01
CA ALA A 336 5.99 10.95 36.23
C ALA A 336 6.77 10.56 37.48
N VAL A 337 7.41 9.40 37.51
CA VAL A 337 8.25 8.95 38.62
C VAL A 337 9.47 9.85 38.78
N ILE A 338 10.14 10.21 37.68
CA ILE A 338 11.32 11.11 37.72
C ILE A 338 10.91 12.50 38.24
N ILE A 339 9.82 13.05 37.69
CA ILE A 339 9.30 14.36 38.15
C ILE A 339 8.97 14.32 39.64
N PHE A 340 8.30 13.25 40.11
CA PHE A 340 7.96 13.05 41.49
C PHE A 340 9.21 13.00 42.40
N LEU A 341 10.23 12.23 42.02
CA LEU A 341 11.49 12.14 42.77
C LEU A 341 12.21 13.49 42.83
N VAL A 342 12.31 14.18 41.68
CA VAL A 342 12.96 15.52 41.64
C VAL A 342 12.18 16.53 42.48
N PHE A 343 10.84 16.44 42.48
CA PHE A 343 10.00 17.28 43.31
C PHE A 343 10.20 16.99 44.83
N LEU A 344 10.32 15.70 45.19
CA LEU A 344 10.67 15.32 46.56
C LEU A 344 12.03 15.88 47.01
N PHE A 345 13.06 15.79 46.16
CA PHE A 345 14.37 16.39 46.48
C PHE A 345 14.31 17.90 46.56
N TRP A 346 13.51 18.54 45.73
CA TRP A 346 13.26 19.99 45.78
C TRP A 346 12.58 20.39 47.07
N LEU A 347 11.57 19.65 47.54
CA LEU A 347 10.91 19.85 48.84
C LEU A 347 11.86 19.65 49.99
N LYS A 348 12.66 18.56 50.01
CA LYS A 348 13.67 18.33 51.06
C LYS A 348 14.63 19.50 51.20
N GLY A 349 15.04 20.12 50.09
CA GLY A 349 15.93 21.28 50.13
C GLY A 349 15.27 22.56 50.68
N ARG A 350 13.95 22.54 50.97
CA ARG A 350 13.18 23.70 51.47
C ARG A 350 12.62 23.54 52.88
N VAL A 351 12.93 22.44 53.56
CA VAL A 351 12.43 22.13 54.90
C VAL A 351 12.74 23.26 55.88
N HIS A 352 13.95 23.85 55.79
CA HIS A 352 14.35 25.00 56.65
C HIS A 352 13.49 26.24 56.36
N GLU A 353 13.17 26.56 55.12
CA GLU A 353 12.31 27.70 54.74
C GLU A 353 10.87 27.49 55.24
N ILE A 354 10.36 26.24 55.09
CA ILE A 354 9.04 25.87 55.62
C ILE A 354 9.00 26.12 57.13
N GLY A 355 10.06 25.74 57.85
CA GLY A 355 10.19 25.98 59.26
C GLY A 355 10.13 27.49 59.63
N ILE A 356 10.84 28.34 58.87
CA ILE A 356 10.80 29.79 59.04
C ILE A 356 9.40 30.35 58.78
N PHE A 357 8.71 29.92 57.73
CA PHE A 357 7.33 30.35 57.43
C PHE A 357 6.32 29.96 58.53
N LEU A 358 6.49 28.77 59.10
CA LEU A 358 5.68 28.32 60.23
C LEU A 358 5.98 29.15 61.50
N ALA A 359 7.26 29.47 61.75
CA ALA A 359 7.67 30.30 62.89
C ALA A 359 7.13 31.75 62.82
N ILE A 360 6.96 32.29 61.61
CA ILE A 360 6.35 33.61 61.37
C ILE A 360 4.81 33.58 61.44
N GLY A 361 4.20 32.38 61.65
CA GLY A 361 2.77 32.24 61.80
C GLY A 361 1.98 32.07 60.50
N LYS A 362 2.63 31.74 59.35
CA LYS A 362 1.90 31.37 58.12
C LYS A 362 1.17 30.05 58.29
N VAL A 363 -0.08 30.00 57.84
CA VAL A 363 -0.91 28.77 57.87
C VAL A 363 -0.33 27.72 56.90
N LYS A 364 -0.37 26.45 57.32
CA LYS A 364 0.16 25.31 56.56
C LYS A 364 -0.40 25.23 55.13
N THR A 365 -1.70 25.49 54.97
CA THR A 365 -2.39 25.48 53.65
C THR A 365 -1.83 26.53 52.69
N ALA A 366 -1.47 27.73 53.18
CA ALA A 366 -0.88 28.76 52.35
C ALA A 366 0.54 28.41 51.87
N ILE A 367 1.30 27.68 52.69
CA ILE A 367 2.64 27.18 52.32
C ILE A 367 2.54 26.10 51.26
N ILE A 368 1.60 25.13 51.43
CA ILE A 368 1.35 24.10 50.46
C ILE A 368 0.87 24.70 49.13
N ALA A 369 -0.11 25.60 49.18
CA ALA A 369 -0.62 26.28 47.98
C ALA A 369 0.46 27.02 47.21
N GLN A 370 1.38 27.68 47.91
CA GLN A 370 2.55 28.36 47.30
C GLN A 370 3.45 27.34 46.58
N MET A 371 3.75 26.18 47.19
CA MET A 371 4.60 25.16 46.59
C MET A 371 3.97 24.50 45.36
N ILE A 372 2.67 24.22 45.42
CA ILE A 372 1.92 23.73 44.29
C ILE A 372 1.93 24.75 43.14
N LEU A 373 1.71 26.03 43.45
CA LEU A 373 1.73 27.10 42.44
C LEU A 373 3.11 27.24 41.79
N GLU A 374 4.20 27.12 42.56
CA GLU A 374 5.55 27.13 42.01
C GLU A 374 5.78 25.94 41.05
N GLY A 375 5.29 24.74 41.40
CA GLY A 375 5.34 23.56 40.53
C GLY A 375 4.55 23.75 39.23
N ILE A 376 3.34 24.28 39.32
CA ILE A 376 2.48 24.59 38.15
C ILE A 376 3.17 25.63 37.24
N LEU A 377 3.76 26.68 37.79
CA LEU A 377 4.45 27.69 36.98
C LEU A 377 5.64 27.10 36.21
N ILE A 378 6.42 26.21 36.83
CA ILE A 378 7.53 25.52 36.17
C ILE A 378 6.96 24.59 35.09
N GLY A 379 5.92 23.84 35.40
CA GLY A 379 5.22 22.95 34.44
C GLY A 379 4.74 23.73 33.21
N CYS A 380 4.02 24.83 33.40
CA CYS A 380 3.54 25.67 32.31
C CYS A 380 4.65 26.19 31.40
N VAL A 381 5.74 26.71 32.00
CA VAL A 381 6.89 27.21 31.24
C VAL A 381 7.59 26.08 30.47
N SER A 382 7.81 24.93 31.11
CA SER A 382 8.43 23.77 30.48
C SER A 382 7.58 23.25 29.32
N PHE A 383 6.26 23.20 29.50
CA PHE A 383 5.32 22.75 28.48
C PHE A 383 5.27 23.72 27.29
N MET A 384 5.23 25.02 27.50
CA MET A 384 5.32 26.02 26.43
C MET A 384 6.62 25.88 25.62
N LEU A 385 7.76 25.69 26.30
CA LEU A 385 9.04 25.48 25.63
C LEU A 385 9.04 24.17 24.84
N ALA A 386 8.49 23.08 25.40
CA ALA A 386 8.37 21.80 24.71
C ALA A 386 7.51 21.92 23.45
N THR A 387 6.38 22.63 23.50
CA THR A 387 5.51 22.88 22.35
C THR A 387 6.24 23.59 21.20
N ILE A 388 7.13 24.52 21.51
CA ILE A 388 7.92 25.23 20.50
C ILE A 388 8.99 24.30 19.86
N CYS A 389 9.59 23.42 20.65
CA CYS A 389 10.65 22.52 20.19
C CYS A 389 10.11 21.21 19.58
N ALA A 390 8.90 20.80 19.93
CA ALA A 390 8.30 19.52 19.52
C ALA A 390 8.25 19.29 17.99
N PRO A 391 7.88 20.28 17.14
CA PRO A 391 7.83 20.08 15.71
C PRO A 391 9.17 19.68 15.08
N ALA A 392 10.25 20.32 15.57
CA ALA A 392 11.60 20.00 15.08
C ALA A 392 12.09 18.61 15.54
N LEU A 393 11.72 18.21 16.77
CA LEU A 393 12.06 16.90 17.31
C LEU A 393 11.25 15.78 16.65
N SER A 394 9.95 15.98 16.46
CA SER A 394 9.07 14.97 15.84
C SER A 394 9.46 14.69 14.39
N LYS A 395 9.82 15.71 13.61
CA LYS A 395 10.28 15.54 12.23
C LYS A 395 11.55 14.68 12.19
N ASN A 396 12.56 14.99 12.97
CA ASN A 396 13.82 14.24 12.99
C ASN A 396 13.63 12.78 13.45
N VAL A 397 12.73 12.53 14.41
CA VAL A 397 12.41 11.17 14.87
C VAL A 397 11.65 10.40 13.79
N ALA A 398 10.69 11.03 13.14
CA ALA A 398 9.93 10.40 12.04
C ALA A 398 10.85 10.06 10.86
N ASP A 399 11.68 10.99 10.41
CA ASP A 399 12.65 10.77 9.32
C ASP A 399 13.62 9.62 9.64
N TYR A 400 14.08 9.52 10.90
CA TYR A 400 14.94 8.43 11.35
C TYR A 400 14.22 7.08 11.35
N LEU A 401 12.98 7.02 11.85
CA LEU A 401 12.20 5.78 11.89
C LEU A 401 11.85 5.28 10.49
N VAL A 402 11.44 6.17 9.59
CA VAL A 402 11.18 5.82 8.19
C VAL A 402 12.44 5.31 7.51
N GLY A 403 13.58 6.01 7.68
CA GLY A 403 14.85 5.56 7.12
C GLY A 403 15.29 4.17 7.64
N TYR A 404 15.06 3.90 8.92
CA TYR A 404 15.36 2.60 9.51
C TYR A 404 14.45 1.48 8.98
N GLN A 405 13.16 1.75 8.77
CA GLN A 405 12.21 0.79 8.19
C GLN A 405 12.54 0.47 6.73
N VAL A 406 12.84 1.48 5.92
CA VAL A 406 13.27 1.29 4.52
C VAL A 406 14.52 0.41 4.46
N GLN A 407 15.51 0.69 5.32
CA GLN A 407 16.72 -0.12 5.35
C GLN A 407 16.46 -1.58 5.78
N GLN A 408 15.58 -1.82 6.75
CA GLN A 408 15.21 -3.19 7.14
C GLN A 408 14.46 -3.94 6.03
N GLN A 409 13.59 -3.26 5.30
CA GLN A 409 12.90 -3.85 4.16
C GLN A 409 13.88 -4.17 3.01
N GLU A 410 14.83 -3.29 2.73
CA GLU A 410 15.89 -3.56 1.75
C GLU A 410 16.76 -4.76 2.15
N GLU A 411 17.17 -4.87 3.42
CA GLU A 411 17.95 -6.00 3.93
C GLU A 411 17.15 -7.32 3.89
N GLN A 412 15.84 -7.30 4.17
CA GLN A 412 14.97 -8.47 4.05
C GLN A 412 14.82 -8.89 2.60
N ARG A 413 14.60 -7.94 1.69
CA ARG A 413 14.50 -8.19 0.25
C ARG A 413 15.78 -8.84 -0.32
N GLU A 414 16.94 -8.28 0.00
CA GLU A 414 18.23 -8.86 -0.43
C GLU A 414 18.45 -10.29 0.13
N ALA A 415 17.96 -10.55 1.35
CA ALA A 415 18.03 -11.88 1.93
C ALA A 415 17.08 -12.87 1.26
N GLU A 416 15.90 -12.46 0.86
CA GLU A 416 14.90 -13.27 0.15
C GLU A 416 15.27 -13.52 -1.31
N GLU A 417 15.77 -12.51 -2.03
CA GLU A 417 16.35 -12.68 -3.37
C GLU A 417 17.49 -13.70 -3.38
N GLY A 418 18.31 -13.71 -2.33
CA GLY A 418 19.39 -14.69 -2.15
C GLY A 418 18.91 -16.13 -1.86
N MET A 419 17.72 -16.31 -1.26
CA MET A 419 17.17 -17.62 -0.90
C MET A 419 16.29 -18.25 -1.98
N THR A 420 15.63 -17.46 -2.80
CA THR A 420 14.64 -17.96 -3.77
C THR A 420 15.13 -18.06 -5.21
N GLY A 421 16.37 -17.66 -5.48
CA GLY A 421 16.95 -17.73 -6.84
C GLY A 421 16.12 -17.00 -7.88
N GLY A 422 15.47 -15.91 -7.53
CA GLY A 422 14.65 -15.08 -8.42
C GLY A 422 13.23 -15.58 -8.66
N ALA A 423 12.79 -16.63 -7.98
CA ALA A 423 11.43 -17.17 -8.05
C ALA A 423 10.62 -16.90 -6.77
N GLY A 424 10.76 -15.70 -6.20
CA GLY A 424 9.94 -15.27 -5.07
C GLY A 424 8.51 -14.97 -5.53
N VAL A 425 7.54 -15.46 -4.78
CA VAL A 425 6.16 -14.97 -4.85
C VAL A 425 6.23 -13.47 -4.56
N ALA A 426 5.72 -12.63 -5.48
CA ALA A 426 5.78 -11.19 -5.30
C ALA A 426 5.08 -10.79 -4.03
N GLU A 427 5.86 -10.42 -3.05
CA GLU A 427 5.39 -9.52 -2.01
C GLU A 427 5.33 -8.13 -2.63
N TYR A 428 4.14 -7.54 -2.65
CA TYR A 428 3.86 -6.27 -3.28
C TYR A 428 4.63 -5.16 -2.58
N GLU A 429 5.65 -4.61 -3.23
CA GLU A 429 6.37 -3.45 -2.72
C GLU A 429 5.46 -2.22 -2.73
N THR A 430 5.04 -1.81 -1.56
CA THR A 430 4.34 -0.55 -1.37
C THR A 430 5.33 0.60 -1.47
N LYS A 431 5.03 1.58 -2.32
CA LYS A 431 5.69 2.88 -2.28
C LYS A 431 5.61 3.40 -0.85
N VAL A 432 6.75 3.51 -0.17
CA VAL A 432 6.80 4.10 1.17
C VAL A 432 6.41 5.57 1.05
N MET A 433 5.14 5.87 1.36
CA MET A 433 4.68 7.26 1.43
C MET A 433 5.43 7.96 2.56
N GLY A 434 6.15 9.02 2.23
CA GLY A 434 6.83 9.84 3.21
C GLY A 434 5.86 10.32 4.28
N VAL A 435 6.17 10.03 5.54
CA VAL A 435 5.35 10.43 6.69
C VAL A 435 5.32 11.96 6.79
N LYS A 436 4.18 12.57 6.47
CA LYS A 436 3.96 14.01 6.69
C LYS A 436 3.63 14.24 8.16
N THR A 437 4.59 14.75 8.92
CA THR A 437 4.35 15.19 10.29
C THR A 437 3.83 16.63 10.29
N GLU A 438 2.53 16.83 10.26
CA GLU A 438 1.91 18.12 10.57
C GLU A 438 1.47 18.14 12.04
N VAL A 439 2.11 18.98 12.83
CA VAL A 439 1.67 19.25 14.20
C VAL A 439 0.44 20.18 14.11
N THR A 440 -0.72 19.58 14.03
CA THR A 440 -1.98 20.34 13.97
C THR A 440 -2.30 20.98 15.32
N GLY A 441 -2.89 22.18 15.31
CA GLY A 441 -3.30 22.88 16.53
C GLY A 441 -4.20 22.07 17.48
N LYS A 442 -4.89 21.02 16.99
CA LYS A 442 -5.62 20.03 17.80
C LYS A 442 -4.70 19.18 18.70
N ILE A 443 -3.50 18.82 18.23
CA ILE A 443 -2.52 18.04 19.02
C ILE A 443 -2.02 18.88 20.17
N VAL A 444 -1.80 20.16 19.95
CA VAL A 444 -1.38 21.12 20.99
C VAL A 444 -2.45 21.30 22.06
N LEU A 445 -3.74 21.33 21.69
CA LEU A 445 -4.85 21.48 22.63
C LEU A 445 -5.12 20.20 23.44
N LEU A 446 -5.05 19.03 22.83
CA LEU A 446 -5.27 17.74 23.51
C LEU A 446 -4.15 17.42 24.51
N SER A 447 -2.90 17.75 24.17
CA SER A 447 -1.75 17.57 25.06
C SER A 447 -1.71 18.60 26.20
N ALA A 448 -2.44 19.70 26.09
CA ALA A 448 -2.59 20.70 27.16
C ALA A 448 -3.66 20.31 28.20
N CYS A 449 -4.58 19.37 27.84
CA CYS A 449 -5.65 18.91 28.72
C CYS A 449 -5.35 17.57 29.41
N SER A 450 -4.32 16.83 28.99
CA SER A 450 -3.81 15.63 29.66
C SER A 450 -2.65 15.97 30.59
#